data_9b78d30709f8b6bd341565b46b319563
#
_entry.id   9b78d30709f8b6bd341565b46b319563
#
_cell.length_a   1.000
_cell.length_b   1.000
_cell.length_c   1.000
_cell.angle_alpha   90.00
_cell.angle_beta   90.00
_cell.angle_gamma   90.00
#
_symmetry.space_group_name_H-M   'P 1'
#
loop_
_entity.id
_entity.type
_entity.pdbx_description
1 polymer ?
#
loop_
_entity_poly.entity_id
_entity_poly.type
_entity_poly.pdbx_seq_one_letter_code
_entity_poly.pdbx_strand_id
1 'polypeptide(L)'
;PYCGYQESKVVDSRHSEDNLSIRRRRECLGCQRRFTTYEMVESLPMVVVKKDGSRQNFDKQKILTGLQHSCINRPVPIAELERITNEIEQAVMNSMEREISTGEIGEMVMERLKPLDEVSYIRFASVYRQFKDVNSFMRELTKILEEK
;
A
#
# COMPACT_ATOMS: atom_id res chain seq x y z
N PRO A 1 26.94 -18.86 15.74
CA PRO A 1 26.46 -20.01 14.96
C PRO A 1 27.43 -21.23 15.00
N TYR A 2 28.67 -21.05 15.54
CA TYR A 2 29.67 -22.12 15.50
C TYR A 2 29.86 -22.86 16.84
N CYS A 3 29.70 -22.17 17.97
CA CYS A 3 29.98 -22.77 19.29
C CYS A 3 28.78 -22.67 20.26
N GLY A 4 27.67 -22.11 19.84
CA GLY A 4 26.49 -21.93 20.67
C GLY A 4 26.56 -20.80 21.71
N TYR A 5 27.69 -20.06 21.79
CA TYR A 5 27.80 -18.92 22.70
C TYR A 5 26.90 -17.78 22.21
N GLN A 6 26.09 -17.20 23.11
CA GLN A 6 24.99 -16.30 22.71
C GLN A 6 25.44 -14.88 22.41
N GLU A 7 26.60 -14.43 22.91
CA GLU A 7 27.05 -13.07 22.75
C GLU A 7 28.06 -12.90 21.60
N SER A 8 27.93 -11.82 20.88
CA SER A 8 28.82 -11.42 19.81
C SER A 8 28.95 -9.92 19.74
N LYS A 9 30.09 -9.41 19.29
CA LYS A 9 30.30 -7.98 19.01
C LYS A 9 30.21 -7.69 17.51
N VAL A 10 29.74 -6.52 17.15
CA VAL A 10 29.75 -6.01 15.76
C VAL A 10 31.14 -5.45 15.47
N VAL A 11 31.78 -5.93 14.42
CA VAL A 11 33.12 -5.52 13.96
C VAL A 11 33.01 -4.48 12.84
N ASP A 12 32.06 -4.66 11.93
CA ASP A 12 31.81 -3.78 10.80
C ASP A 12 30.32 -3.76 10.46
N SER A 13 29.83 -2.62 9.96
CA SER A 13 28.43 -2.41 9.59
C SER A 13 28.35 -1.60 8.31
N ARG A 14 27.66 -2.10 7.31
CA ARG A 14 27.48 -1.41 6.01
C ARG A 14 26.06 -1.58 5.51
N HIS A 15 25.54 -0.53 4.88
CA HIS A 15 24.28 -0.66 4.12
C HIS A 15 24.51 -1.54 2.90
N SER A 16 23.49 -2.33 2.54
CA SER A 16 23.45 -3.04 1.26
C SER A 16 23.31 -2.03 0.11
N GLU A 17 23.65 -2.43 -1.11
CA GLU A 17 23.59 -1.56 -2.29
C GLU A 17 22.17 -1.06 -2.58
N ASP A 18 21.15 -1.81 -2.18
CA ASP A 18 19.73 -1.48 -2.31
C ASP A 18 19.18 -0.62 -1.15
N ASN A 19 19.98 -0.32 -0.12
CA ASN A 19 19.60 0.35 1.12
C ASN A 19 18.46 -0.33 1.92
N LEU A 20 18.06 -1.55 1.58
CA LEU A 20 16.98 -2.27 2.24
C LEU A 20 17.43 -3.14 3.40
N SER A 21 18.74 -3.35 3.55
CA SER A 21 19.32 -4.13 4.64
C SER A 21 20.64 -3.57 5.16
N ILE A 22 20.99 -3.94 6.37
CA ILE A 22 22.29 -3.62 6.97
C ILE A 22 23.05 -4.91 7.12
N ARG A 23 24.18 -5.00 6.41
CA ARG A 23 25.13 -6.10 6.56
C ARG A 23 26.02 -5.83 7.76
N ARG A 24 26.01 -6.74 8.75
CA ARG A 24 26.86 -6.64 9.94
C ARG A 24 27.85 -7.79 9.97
N ARG A 25 29.15 -7.47 10.07
CA ARG A 25 30.19 -8.44 10.36
C ARG A 25 30.34 -8.53 11.87
N ARG A 26 30.17 -9.73 12.41
CA ARG A 26 30.17 -9.99 13.85
C ARG A 26 31.31 -10.95 14.21
N GLU A 27 31.76 -10.88 15.47
CA GLU A 27 32.74 -11.77 16.05
C GLU A 27 32.17 -12.39 17.32
N CYS A 28 32.16 -13.71 17.40
CA CYS A 28 31.70 -14.43 18.59
C CYS A 28 32.64 -14.15 19.77
N LEU A 29 32.10 -13.82 20.94
CA LEU A 29 32.94 -13.59 22.13
C LEU A 29 33.47 -14.89 22.76
N GLY A 30 32.85 -16.03 22.47
CA GLY A 30 33.32 -17.33 22.96
C GLY A 30 34.44 -17.94 22.13
N CYS A 31 34.22 -18.14 20.82
CA CYS A 31 35.18 -18.84 19.94
C CYS A 31 35.95 -17.92 19.00
N GLN A 32 35.72 -16.60 19.03
CA GLN A 32 36.36 -15.54 18.22
C GLN A 32 36.19 -15.70 16.70
N ARG A 33 35.40 -16.65 16.25
CA ARG A 33 35.05 -16.79 14.82
C ARG A 33 34.19 -15.66 14.35
N ARG A 34 34.41 -15.23 13.12
CA ARG A 34 33.65 -14.19 12.48
C ARG A 34 32.53 -14.76 11.60
N PHE A 35 31.40 -14.10 11.63
CA PHE A 35 30.24 -14.42 10.80
C PHE A 35 29.54 -13.16 10.34
N THR A 36 28.72 -13.27 9.32
CA THR A 36 27.96 -12.14 8.77
C THR A 36 26.49 -12.34 9.06
N THR A 37 25.81 -11.27 9.48
CA THR A 37 24.36 -11.21 9.62
C THR A 37 23.81 -10.09 8.77
N TYR A 38 22.55 -10.22 8.39
CA TYR A 38 21.79 -9.16 7.73
C TYR A 38 20.64 -8.77 8.63
N GLU A 39 20.55 -7.46 8.90
CA GLU A 39 19.39 -6.87 9.55
C GLU A 39 18.49 -6.33 8.45
N MET A 40 17.29 -6.86 8.35
CA MET A 40 16.30 -6.49 7.34
C MET A 40 15.05 -6.00 8.05
N VAL A 41 14.38 -5.02 7.44
CA VAL A 41 13.04 -4.63 7.91
C VAL A 41 12.09 -5.79 7.61
N GLU A 42 11.46 -6.33 8.63
CA GLU A 42 10.42 -7.33 8.45
C GLU A 42 9.20 -6.69 7.80
N SER A 43 8.98 -6.97 6.53
CA SER A 43 7.76 -6.58 5.84
C SER A 43 6.73 -7.70 5.98
N LEU A 44 5.81 -7.55 6.92
CA LEU A 44 4.66 -8.43 6.99
C LEU A 44 3.71 -8.10 5.82
N PRO A 45 3.21 -9.12 5.09
CA PRO A 45 2.26 -8.87 4.01
C PRO A 45 0.98 -8.26 4.59
N MET A 46 0.57 -7.11 4.03
CA MET A 46 -0.71 -6.51 4.35
C MET A 46 -1.84 -7.35 3.75
N VAL A 47 -2.84 -7.65 4.55
CA VAL A 47 -4.00 -8.44 4.15
C VAL A 47 -5.18 -7.52 3.86
N VAL A 48 -5.84 -7.74 2.74
CA VAL A 48 -7.08 -7.04 2.36
C VAL A 48 -8.28 -7.92 2.66
N VAL A 49 -9.20 -7.39 3.46
CA VAL A 49 -10.47 -8.04 3.79
C VAL A 49 -11.54 -7.55 2.82
N LYS A 50 -12.14 -8.46 2.07
CA LYS A 50 -13.22 -8.16 1.13
C LYS A 50 -14.59 -8.07 1.83
N LYS A 51 -15.58 -7.52 1.13
CA LYS A 51 -16.97 -7.39 1.62
C LYS A 51 -17.61 -8.72 2.00
N ASP A 52 -17.21 -9.83 1.36
CA ASP A 52 -17.66 -11.20 1.65
C ASP A 52 -16.90 -11.86 2.82
N GLY A 53 -15.97 -11.14 3.45
CA GLY A 53 -15.12 -11.62 4.54
C GLY A 53 -13.88 -12.40 4.08
N SER A 54 -13.70 -12.64 2.78
CA SER A 54 -12.53 -13.31 2.25
C SER A 54 -11.28 -12.40 2.37
N ARG A 55 -10.12 -13.03 2.50
CA ARG A 55 -8.84 -12.38 2.69
C ARG A 55 -7.91 -12.63 1.51
N GLN A 56 -7.18 -11.62 1.09
CA GLN A 56 -6.15 -11.71 0.05
C GLN A 56 -4.99 -10.77 0.39
N ASN A 57 -3.82 -11.02 -0.16
CA ASN A 57 -2.70 -10.10 -0.03
C ASN A 57 -3.01 -8.78 -0.74
N PHE A 58 -2.51 -7.68 -0.17
CA PHE A 58 -2.57 -6.37 -0.82
C PHE A 58 -1.85 -6.41 -2.16
N ASP A 59 -2.47 -5.87 -3.18
CA ASP A 59 -1.95 -5.81 -4.54
C ASP A 59 -2.27 -4.43 -5.14
N LYS A 60 -1.25 -3.58 -5.21
CA LYS A 60 -1.38 -2.23 -5.75
C LYS A 60 -1.79 -2.20 -7.22
N GLN A 61 -1.49 -3.26 -7.99
CA GLN A 61 -1.87 -3.33 -9.39
C GLN A 61 -3.39 -3.31 -9.57
N LYS A 62 -4.14 -3.86 -8.62
CA LYS A 62 -5.61 -3.79 -8.64
C LYS A 62 -6.13 -2.37 -8.47
N ILE A 63 -5.46 -1.56 -7.65
CA ILE A 63 -5.80 -0.14 -7.49
C ILE A 63 -5.52 0.60 -8.80
N LEU A 64 -4.34 0.42 -9.36
CA LEU A 64 -3.95 1.07 -10.63
C LEU A 64 -4.91 0.70 -11.76
N THR A 65 -5.26 -0.57 -11.89
CA THR A 65 -6.23 -1.04 -12.90
C THR A 65 -7.61 -0.40 -12.70
N GLY A 66 -8.09 -0.31 -11.48
CA GLY A 66 -9.37 0.36 -11.15
C GLY A 66 -9.35 1.85 -11.50
N LEU A 67 -8.26 2.55 -11.19
CA LEU A 67 -8.04 3.94 -11.57
C LEU A 67 -8.00 4.12 -13.09
N GLN A 68 -7.26 3.28 -13.81
CA GLN A 68 -7.19 3.33 -15.28
C GLN A 68 -8.56 3.15 -15.92
N HIS A 69 -9.36 2.19 -15.45
CA HIS A 69 -10.72 1.96 -15.98
C HIS A 69 -11.64 3.18 -15.75
N SER A 70 -11.56 3.80 -14.58
CA SER A 70 -12.39 4.99 -14.30
C SER A 70 -11.97 6.21 -15.10
N CYS A 71 -10.68 6.32 -15.47
CA CYS A 71 -10.11 7.45 -16.22
C CYS A 71 -10.07 7.23 -17.75
N ILE A 72 -10.69 6.17 -18.28
CA ILE A 72 -10.75 5.94 -19.73
C ILE A 72 -11.35 7.16 -20.45
N ASN A 73 -10.67 7.65 -21.48
CA ASN A 73 -11.04 8.83 -22.27
C ASN A 73 -11.17 10.12 -21.41
N ARG A 74 -10.41 10.21 -20.33
CA ARG A 74 -10.29 11.44 -19.53
C ARG A 74 -8.87 12.00 -19.65
N PRO A 75 -8.69 13.34 -19.53
CA PRO A 75 -7.36 13.97 -19.64
C PRO A 75 -6.56 13.83 -18.35
N VAL A 76 -6.47 12.61 -17.82
CA VAL A 76 -5.72 12.27 -16.61
C VAL A 76 -4.46 11.49 -17.02
N PRO A 77 -3.25 12.05 -16.78
CA PRO A 77 -2.01 11.37 -17.11
C PRO A 77 -1.82 10.07 -16.30
N ILE A 78 -1.25 9.05 -16.94
CA ILE A 78 -0.92 7.79 -16.26
C ILE A 78 -0.03 8.01 -15.05
N ALA A 79 0.91 8.94 -15.12
CA ALA A 79 1.80 9.29 -14.02
C ALA A 79 1.06 9.74 -12.74
N GLU A 80 -0.08 10.42 -12.89
CA GLU A 80 -0.94 10.80 -11.76
C GLU A 80 -1.61 9.57 -11.13
N LEU A 81 -2.05 8.61 -11.94
CA LEU A 81 -2.65 7.37 -11.44
C LEU A 81 -1.62 6.51 -10.69
N GLU A 82 -0.39 6.45 -11.20
CA GLU A 82 0.73 5.78 -10.54
C GLU A 82 1.10 6.50 -9.23
N ARG A 83 1.13 7.84 -9.22
CA ARG A 83 1.37 8.63 -8.00
C ARG A 83 0.34 8.32 -6.93
N ILE A 84 -0.95 8.37 -7.27
CA ILE A 84 -2.05 8.04 -6.36
C ILE A 84 -1.92 6.61 -5.83
N THR A 85 -1.61 5.66 -6.71
CA THR A 85 -1.43 4.25 -6.34
C THR A 85 -0.29 4.07 -5.33
N ASN A 86 0.84 4.74 -5.56
CA ASN A 86 2.00 4.68 -4.66
C ASN A 86 1.71 5.35 -3.31
N GLU A 87 0.99 6.47 -3.30
CA GLU A 87 0.58 7.14 -2.05
C GLU A 87 -0.34 6.26 -1.21
N ILE A 88 -1.29 5.56 -1.86
CA ILE A 88 -2.18 4.62 -1.17
C ILE A 88 -1.38 3.42 -0.63
N GLU A 89 -0.48 2.85 -1.44
CA GLU A 89 0.42 1.78 -0.99
C GLU A 89 1.20 2.20 0.26
N GLN A 90 1.81 3.39 0.25
CA GLN A 90 2.55 3.91 1.40
C GLN A 90 1.65 4.12 2.62
N ALA A 91 0.45 4.68 2.46
CA ALA A 91 -0.49 4.89 3.55
C ALA A 91 -0.91 3.56 4.18
N VAL A 92 -1.19 2.54 3.35
CA VAL A 92 -1.53 1.19 3.78
C VAL A 92 -0.37 0.51 4.51
N MET A 93 0.85 0.60 3.96
CA MET A 93 2.03 -0.03 4.57
C MET A 93 2.50 0.67 5.86
N ASN A 94 2.24 1.97 5.99
CA ASN A 94 2.55 2.74 7.19
C ASN A 94 1.49 2.61 8.29
N SER A 95 0.33 2.01 8.00
CA SER A 95 -0.64 1.70 9.02
C SER A 95 -0.08 0.63 9.97
N MET A 96 -0.31 0.77 11.27
CA MET A 96 0.10 -0.24 12.24
C MET A 96 -0.80 -1.48 12.22
N GLU A 97 -1.82 -1.47 11.40
CA GLU A 97 -2.76 -2.58 11.24
C GLU A 97 -2.24 -3.59 10.22
N ARG A 98 -2.53 -4.85 10.44
CA ARG A 98 -2.13 -5.96 9.55
C ARG A 98 -3.18 -6.26 8.49
N GLU A 99 -4.37 -5.75 8.66
CA GLU A 99 -5.51 -5.93 7.78
C GLU A 99 -6.12 -4.58 7.44
N ILE A 100 -6.56 -4.42 6.20
CA ILE A 100 -7.31 -3.26 5.71
C ILE A 100 -8.51 -3.76 4.91
N SER A 101 -9.65 -3.10 5.02
CA SER A 101 -10.82 -3.46 4.22
C SER A 101 -10.74 -2.90 2.80
N THR A 102 -11.38 -3.59 1.85
CA THR A 102 -11.59 -3.01 0.51
C THR A 102 -12.37 -1.69 0.57
N GLY A 103 -13.18 -1.51 1.64
CA GLY A 103 -13.88 -0.28 1.95
C GLY A 103 -12.95 0.90 2.14
N GLU A 104 -12.00 0.78 3.03
CA GLU A 104 -11.02 1.82 3.34
C GLU A 104 -10.15 2.16 2.13
N ILE A 105 -9.67 1.14 1.40
CA ILE A 105 -8.90 1.38 0.17
C ILE A 105 -9.73 2.17 -0.86
N GLY A 106 -10.99 1.81 -1.03
CA GLY A 106 -11.88 2.50 -1.97
C GLY A 106 -12.13 3.95 -1.58
N GLU A 107 -12.33 4.27 -0.31
CA GLU A 107 -12.46 5.65 0.15
C GLU A 107 -11.16 6.44 -0.10
N MET A 108 -9.98 5.84 0.17
CA MET A 108 -8.68 6.48 -0.15
C MET A 108 -8.54 6.81 -1.65
N VAL A 109 -9.02 5.93 -2.53
CA VAL A 109 -9.03 6.18 -3.98
C VAL A 109 -9.97 7.32 -4.31
N MET A 110 -11.17 7.30 -3.77
CA MET A 110 -12.21 8.30 -4.04
C MET A 110 -11.79 9.70 -3.58
N GLU A 111 -11.19 9.83 -2.39
CA GLU A 111 -10.67 11.10 -1.88
C GLU A 111 -9.63 11.73 -2.84
N ARG A 112 -8.81 10.92 -3.49
CA ARG A 112 -7.77 11.39 -4.41
C ARG A 112 -8.29 11.63 -5.83
N LEU A 113 -9.29 10.87 -6.28
CA LEU A 113 -9.91 11.08 -7.59
C LEU A 113 -10.78 12.33 -7.63
N LYS A 114 -11.45 12.67 -6.54
CA LYS A 114 -12.40 13.79 -6.46
C LYS A 114 -11.80 15.11 -6.93
N PRO A 115 -10.64 15.57 -6.42
CA PRO A 115 -10.01 16.80 -6.89
C PRO A 115 -9.36 16.69 -8.28
N LEU A 116 -9.09 15.47 -8.74
CA LEU A 116 -8.38 15.22 -10.00
C LEU A 116 -9.31 15.25 -11.21
N ASP A 117 -10.40 14.50 -11.16
CA ASP A 117 -11.41 14.43 -12.21
C ASP A 117 -12.76 13.91 -11.68
N GLU A 118 -13.77 14.76 -11.67
CA GLU A 118 -15.09 14.44 -11.13
C GLU A 118 -15.79 13.29 -11.87
N VAL A 119 -15.60 13.20 -13.19
CA VAL A 119 -16.20 12.13 -13.99
C VAL A 119 -15.56 10.79 -13.66
N SER A 120 -14.23 10.75 -13.51
CA SER A 120 -13.50 9.55 -13.08
C SER A 120 -13.90 9.14 -11.66
N TYR A 121 -14.08 10.11 -10.75
CA TYR A 121 -14.62 9.87 -9.42
C TYR A 121 -15.99 9.17 -9.46
N ILE A 122 -16.94 9.71 -10.24
CA ILE A 122 -18.29 9.15 -10.36
C ILE A 122 -18.26 7.75 -10.96
N ARG A 123 -17.44 7.52 -11.98
CA ARG A 123 -17.27 6.19 -12.57
C ARG A 123 -16.72 5.18 -11.57
N PHE A 124 -15.70 5.57 -10.80
CA PHE A 124 -15.16 4.72 -9.74
C PHE A 124 -16.18 4.46 -8.65
N ALA A 125 -16.87 5.50 -8.17
CA ALA A 125 -17.92 5.40 -7.17
C ALA A 125 -19.08 4.50 -7.62
N SER A 126 -19.46 4.52 -8.89
CA SER A 126 -20.55 3.69 -9.43
C SER A 126 -20.27 2.18 -9.30
N VAL A 127 -19.01 1.78 -9.47
CA VAL A 127 -18.59 0.38 -9.31
C VAL A 127 -18.34 0.05 -7.84
N TYR A 128 -17.65 0.95 -7.14
CA TYR A 128 -17.20 0.71 -5.77
C TYR A 128 -18.34 0.74 -4.75
N ARG A 129 -19.24 1.74 -4.79
CA ARG A 129 -20.35 1.90 -3.84
C ARG A 129 -21.55 1.01 -4.14
N GLN A 130 -21.63 0.44 -5.36
CA GLN A 130 -22.73 -0.44 -5.77
C GLN A 130 -24.10 0.16 -5.42
N PHE A 131 -24.40 1.33 -5.99
CA PHE A 131 -25.66 2.02 -5.76
C PHE A 131 -26.88 1.10 -6.02
N LYS A 132 -27.79 1.05 -5.05
CA LYS A 132 -28.99 0.19 -5.13
C LYS A 132 -30.04 0.73 -6.08
N ASP A 133 -30.08 2.04 -6.27
CA ASP A 133 -31.08 2.73 -7.07
C ASP A 133 -30.52 4.06 -7.63
N VAL A 134 -31.27 4.65 -8.57
CA VAL A 134 -30.91 5.92 -9.21
C VAL A 134 -30.90 7.09 -8.20
N ASN A 135 -31.75 7.05 -7.18
CA ASN A 135 -31.83 8.12 -6.19
C ASN A 135 -30.57 8.17 -5.31
N SER A 136 -30.02 7.02 -4.96
CA SER A 136 -28.74 6.92 -4.23
C SER A 136 -27.59 7.46 -5.05
N PHE A 137 -27.58 7.20 -6.35
CA PHE A 137 -26.61 7.74 -7.30
C PHE A 137 -26.76 9.26 -7.46
N MET A 138 -28.00 9.76 -7.62
CA MET A 138 -28.27 11.19 -7.73
C MET A 138 -27.83 11.96 -6.48
N ARG A 139 -28.02 11.41 -5.29
CA ARG A 139 -27.53 12.04 -4.05
C ARG A 139 -26.01 12.20 -4.04
N GLU A 140 -25.27 11.22 -4.56
CA GLU A 140 -23.82 11.34 -4.68
C GLU A 140 -23.39 12.43 -5.67
N LEU A 141 -24.09 12.54 -6.81
CA LEU A 141 -23.87 13.61 -7.78
C LEU A 141 -24.15 14.99 -7.18
N THR A 142 -25.23 15.13 -6.43
CA THR A 142 -25.61 16.40 -5.78
C THR A 142 -24.54 16.85 -4.79
N LYS A 143 -23.99 15.95 -3.99
CA LYS A 143 -22.88 16.29 -3.08
C LYS A 143 -21.67 16.89 -3.78
N ILE A 144 -21.32 16.36 -4.95
CA ILE A 144 -20.19 16.89 -5.73
C ILE A 144 -20.47 18.29 -6.25
N LEU A 145 -21.72 18.55 -6.64
CA LEU A 145 -22.14 19.86 -7.16
C LEU A 145 -22.26 20.93 -6.07
N GLU A 146 -22.63 20.54 -4.84
CA GLU A 146 -22.78 21.45 -3.70
C GLU A 146 -21.45 21.84 -3.04
N GLU A 147 -20.39 21.05 -3.25
CA GLU A 147 -19.05 21.32 -2.71
C GLU A 147 -18.19 22.26 -3.61
N LYS A 148 -18.80 22.80 -4.69
CA LYS A 148 -18.19 23.83 -5.56
C LYS A 148 -18.53 25.23 -5.08
#